data_f8a1933dc825b79d1e3c52e5540c0a24
#
_entry.id   f8a1933dc825b79d1e3c52e5540c0a24
#
_cell.length_a   1.000
_cell.length_b   1.000
_cell.length_c   1.000
_cell.angle_alpha   90.00
_cell.angle_beta   90.00
_cell.angle_gamma   90.00
#
_symmetry.space_group_name_H-M   'P 1'
#
loop_
_entity.id
_entity.type
_entity.pdbx_description
1 polymer ?
#
loop_
_entity_poly.entity_id
_entity_poly.type
_entity_poly.pdbx_seq_one_letter_code
_entity_poly.pdbx_strand_id
1 'polypeptide(L)'
;MAVTAAQARKLALSFEATEERPHFDRFAFRTPRRIFATLAGDGSDINLMFDAALQEFYCEQASESFAPVPGGWGKMGATRCDLKKVDKLTLESALKAAHELAKPLPKKTRAKK
;
A
#
# COMPACT_ATOMS: atom_id res chain seq x y z
N MET A 1 17.22 6.45 0.19
CA MET A 1 17.44 5.75 -1.08
C MET A 1 16.13 5.59 -1.81
N ALA A 2 16.18 5.71 -3.10
CA ALA A 2 14.96 5.57 -3.90
C ALA A 2 14.63 4.11 -4.14
N VAL A 3 13.36 3.85 -4.43
CA VAL A 3 12.87 2.53 -4.82
C VAL A 3 12.36 2.62 -6.24
N THR A 4 12.77 1.67 -7.08
CA THR A 4 12.30 1.67 -8.47
C THR A 4 10.91 1.05 -8.55
N ALA A 5 10.21 1.31 -9.67
CA ALA A 5 8.91 0.70 -9.89
C ALA A 5 8.99 -0.82 -9.85
N ALA A 6 10.04 -1.38 -10.45
CA ALA A 6 10.21 -2.84 -10.46
C ALA A 6 10.39 -3.40 -9.06
N GLN A 7 11.15 -2.68 -8.23
CA GLN A 7 11.34 -3.11 -6.84
C GLN A 7 10.04 -3.03 -6.06
N ALA A 8 9.29 -1.94 -6.24
CA ALA A 8 8.01 -1.77 -5.55
C ALA A 8 7.03 -2.87 -5.94
N ARG A 9 6.97 -3.18 -7.26
CA ARG A 9 6.11 -4.25 -7.75
C ARG A 9 6.49 -5.60 -7.13
N LYS A 10 7.77 -5.89 -7.09
CA LYS A 10 8.25 -7.16 -6.54
C LYS A 10 7.90 -7.28 -5.06
N LEU A 11 8.08 -6.18 -4.32
CA LEU A 11 7.71 -6.19 -2.90
C LEU A 11 6.22 -6.44 -2.71
N ALA A 12 5.39 -5.72 -3.46
CA ALA A 12 3.94 -5.88 -3.32
C ALA A 12 3.50 -7.29 -3.65
N LEU A 13 4.07 -7.87 -4.69
CA LEU A 13 3.68 -9.22 -5.11
C LEU A 13 4.24 -10.32 -4.22
N SER A 14 5.17 -9.99 -3.31
CA SER A 14 5.74 -10.97 -2.40
C SER A 14 4.79 -11.36 -1.28
N PHE A 15 3.74 -10.58 -1.03
CA PHE A 15 2.79 -10.90 0.04
C PHE A 15 1.78 -11.92 -0.44
N GLU A 16 1.32 -12.76 0.49
CA GLU A 16 0.47 -13.88 0.12
C GLU A 16 -0.84 -13.42 -0.52
N ALA A 17 -1.35 -14.22 -1.44
CA ALA A 17 -2.65 -14.01 -2.09
C ALA A 17 -2.76 -12.67 -2.80
N THR A 18 -1.64 -12.16 -3.32
CA THR A 18 -1.60 -10.87 -3.98
C THR A 18 -1.52 -11.05 -5.49
N GLU A 19 -2.36 -10.32 -6.22
CA GLU A 19 -2.25 -10.29 -7.67
C GLU A 19 -2.26 -8.84 -8.15
N GLU A 20 -1.70 -8.63 -9.31
CA GLU A 20 -1.61 -7.32 -9.94
C GLU A 20 -2.67 -7.20 -11.02
N ARG A 21 -3.37 -6.07 -11.06
CA ARG A 21 -4.38 -5.80 -12.08
C ARG A 21 -4.22 -4.38 -12.60
N PRO A 22 -4.51 -4.16 -13.88
CA PRO A 22 -4.51 -2.77 -14.37
C PRO A 22 -5.64 -1.99 -13.70
N HIS A 23 -5.40 -0.70 -13.47
CA HIS A 23 -6.36 0.17 -12.79
C HIS A 23 -6.19 1.59 -13.34
N PHE A 24 -6.86 1.88 -14.45
CA PHE A 24 -6.70 3.14 -15.16
C PHE A 24 -5.25 3.29 -15.62
N ASP A 25 -4.54 4.34 -15.22
CA ASP A 25 -3.15 4.53 -15.58
C ASP A 25 -2.20 4.01 -14.49
N ARG A 26 -2.73 3.20 -13.56
CA ARG A 26 -1.95 2.66 -12.47
C ARG A 26 -2.05 1.13 -12.48
N PHE A 27 -1.27 0.48 -11.63
CA PHE A 27 -1.31 -0.97 -11.47
C PHE A 27 -1.73 -1.26 -10.03
N ALA A 28 -2.83 -1.98 -9.87
CA ALA A 28 -3.38 -2.28 -8.56
C ALA A 28 -2.86 -3.62 -8.04
N PHE A 29 -2.50 -3.65 -6.77
CA PHE A 29 -2.13 -4.89 -6.09
C PHE A 29 -3.23 -5.19 -5.10
N ARG A 30 -3.77 -6.39 -5.19
CA ARG A 30 -4.94 -6.72 -4.40
C ARG A 30 -4.91 -8.14 -3.87
N THR A 31 -5.59 -8.33 -2.73
CA THR A 31 -5.97 -9.64 -2.25
C THR A 31 -7.35 -9.96 -2.84
N PRO A 32 -7.86 -11.19 -2.65
CA PRO A 32 -9.24 -11.46 -3.08
C PRO A 32 -10.25 -10.53 -2.45
N ARG A 33 -9.91 -9.94 -1.30
CA ARG A 33 -10.84 -9.08 -0.58
C ARG A 33 -10.85 -7.64 -1.10
N ARG A 34 -9.67 -7.07 -1.37
CA ARG A 34 -9.63 -5.67 -1.80
C ARG A 34 -8.24 -5.27 -2.27
N ILE A 35 -8.18 -4.13 -2.94
CA ILE A 35 -6.92 -3.51 -3.35
C ILE A 35 -6.24 -2.93 -2.09
N PHE A 36 -4.92 -3.13 -1.99
CA PHE A 36 -4.18 -2.53 -0.89
C PHE A 36 -3.12 -1.51 -1.34
N ALA A 37 -2.78 -1.49 -2.62
CA ALA A 37 -1.81 -0.52 -3.13
C ALA A 37 -2.00 -0.32 -4.63
N THR A 38 -1.68 0.88 -5.13
CA THR A 38 -1.67 1.12 -6.57
C THR A 38 -0.38 1.84 -6.95
N LEU A 39 0.32 1.31 -7.94
CA LEU A 39 1.60 1.84 -8.41
C LEU A 39 1.36 2.72 -9.62
N ALA A 40 1.90 3.94 -9.61
CA ALA A 40 1.78 4.83 -10.75
C ALA A 40 2.45 4.23 -11.97
N GLY A 41 1.83 4.43 -13.16
CA GLY A 41 2.37 3.88 -14.40
C GLY A 41 3.76 4.36 -14.71
N ASP A 42 4.11 5.59 -14.30
CA ASP A 42 5.45 6.13 -14.53
C ASP A 42 6.43 5.81 -13.41
N GLY A 43 6.00 5.07 -12.38
CA GLY A 43 6.89 4.66 -11.30
C GLY A 43 7.19 5.75 -10.28
N SER A 44 6.47 6.87 -10.31
CA SER A 44 6.79 7.99 -9.42
C SER A 44 6.31 7.78 -7.99
N ASP A 45 5.17 7.13 -7.83
CA ASP A 45 4.61 6.92 -6.48
C ASP A 45 3.80 5.64 -6.41
N ILE A 46 3.51 5.25 -5.16
CA ILE A 46 2.60 4.15 -4.90
C ILE A 46 1.63 4.63 -3.82
N ASN A 47 0.34 4.43 -4.06
CA ASN A 47 -0.68 4.77 -3.07
C ASN A 47 -0.99 3.55 -2.23
N LEU A 48 -1.10 3.75 -0.92
CA LEU A 48 -1.34 2.67 0.02
C LEU A 48 -2.71 2.87 0.65
N MET A 49 -3.50 1.81 0.70
CA MET A 49 -4.86 1.89 1.24
C MET A 49 -4.79 1.67 2.75
N PHE A 50 -4.33 2.68 3.46
CA PHE A 50 -4.22 2.66 4.92
C PHE A 50 -5.55 3.00 5.58
N ASP A 51 -5.64 2.77 6.87
CA ASP A 51 -6.67 3.41 7.70
C ASP A 51 -6.08 4.71 8.26
N ALA A 52 -6.90 5.45 9.00
CA ALA A 52 -6.48 6.76 9.50
C ALA A 52 -5.26 6.67 10.42
N ALA A 53 -5.19 5.63 11.25
CA ALA A 53 -4.09 5.47 12.19
C ALA A 53 -2.77 5.21 11.47
N LEU A 54 -2.78 4.34 10.47
CA LEU A 54 -1.57 4.05 9.71
C LEU A 54 -1.14 5.26 8.88
N GLN A 55 -2.11 5.97 8.29
CA GLN A 55 -1.80 7.17 7.55
C GLN A 55 -1.08 8.18 8.44
N GLU A 56 -1.62 8.42 9.61
CA GLU A 56 -1.01 9.36 10.53
C GLU A 56 0.39 8.92 10.92
N PHE A 57 0.54 7.64 11.24
CA PHE A 57 1.83 7.09 11.66
C PHE A 57 2.91 7.32 10.61
N TYR A 58 2.64 6.89 9.37
CA TYR A 58 3.67 6.99 8.33
C TYR A 58 3.90 8.43 7.87
N CYS A 59 2.86 9.24 7.84
CA CYS A 59 3.03 10.64 7.47
C CYS A 59 3.82 11.42 8.51
N GLU A 60 3.78 10.99 9.78
CA GLU A 60 4.59 11.64 10.81
C GLU A 60 6.01 11.11 10.83
N GLN A 61 6.17 9.79 10.70
CA GLN A 61 7.49 9.16 10.80
C GLN A 61 8.37 9.41 9.59
N ALA A 62 7.77 9.57 8.43
CA ALA A 62 8.53 9.75 7.19
C ALA A 62 7.83 10.77 6.30
N SER A 63 7.67 11.98 6.82
CA SER A 63 6.87 13.02 6.18
C SER A 63 7.37 13.43 4.80
N GLU A 64 8.66 13.23 4.51
CA GLU A 64 9.16 13.53 3.17
C GLU A 64 8.78 12.50 2.14
N SER A 65 8.37 11.31 2.58
CA SER A 65 8.02 10.22 1.67
C SER A 65 6.52 9.95 1.60
N PHE A 66 5.79 10.23 2.67
CA PHE A 66 4.36 9.88 2.76
C PHE A 66 3.50 11.11 2.98
N ALA A 67 2.38 11.17 2.25
CA ALA A 67 1.39 12.23 2.41
C ALA A 67 0.02 11.68 2.07
N PRO A 68 -1.05 12.24 2.67
CA PRO A 68 -2.40 11.78 2.30
C PRO A 68 -2.68 12.02 0.82
N VAL A 69 -3.39 11.09 0.20
CA VAL A 69 -3.86 11.29 -1.16
C VAL A 69 -4.86 12.45 -1.14
N PRO A 70 -4.82 13.37 -2.12
CA PRO A 70 -5.78 14.47 -2.14
C PRO A 70 -7.21 13.98 -2.24
N GLY A 71 -8.13 14.73 -1.61
CA GLY A 71 -9.55 14.48 -1.74
C GLY A 71 -10.08 13.44 -0.78
N GLY A 72 -11.23 12.88 -1.11
CA GLY A 72 -11.94 11.96 -0.23
C GLY A 72 -11.18 10.69 0.08
N TRP A 73 -10.41 10.21 -0.88
CA TRP A 73 -9.61 8.99 -0.66
C TRP A 73 -8.62 9.19 0.50
N GLY A 74 -7.96 10.36 0.53
CA GLY A 74 -7.03 10.64 1.61
C GLY A 74 -7.71 10.72 2.96
N LYS A 75 -8.92 11.24 2.99
CA LYS A 75 -9.67 11.32 4.24
C LYS A 75 -10.02 9.93 4.78
N MET A 76 -10.09 8.94 3.91
CA MET A 76 -10.38 7.57 4.30
C MET A 76 -9.12 6.79 4.66
N GLY A 77 -7.95 7.40 4.51
CA GLY A 77 -6.69 6.76 4.88
C GLY A 77 -5.73 6.55 3.74
N ALA A 78 -6.16 6.71 2.49
CA ALA A 78 -5.28 6.48 1.35
C ALA A 78 -4.08 7.41 1.43
N THR A 79 -2.88 6.86 1.27
CA THR A 79 -1.63 7.57 1.53
C THR A 79 -0.70 7.39 0.35
N ARG A 80 -0.16 8.48 -0.14
CA ARG A 80 0.78 8.47 -1.25
C ARG A 80 2.19 8.33 -0.72
N CYS A 81 2.96 7.45 -1.36
CA CYS A 81 4.37 7.26 -1.02
C CYS A 81 5.21 7.62 -2.23
N ASP A 82 6.13 8.58 -2.04
CA ASP A 82 7.03 9.02 -3.12
C ASP A 82 8.18 8.03 -3.23
N LEU A 83 8.22 7.28 -4.33
CA LEU A 83 9.23 6.24 -4.50
C LEU A 83 10.64 6.79 -4.65
N LYS A 84 10.78 8.06 -5.00
CA LYS A 84 12.11 8.66 -5.11
C LYS A 84 12.71 8.99 -3.76
N LYS A 85 11.89 9.06 -2.73
CA LYS A 85 12.34 9.49 -1.40
C LYS A 85 12.32 8.38 -0.36
N VAL A 86 11.47 7.38 -0.55
CA VAL A 86 11.32 6.33 0.47
C VAL A 86 12.47 5.33 0.34
N ASP A 87 12.90 4.76 1.47
CA ASP A 87 13.85 3.65 1.41
C ASP A 87 13.08 2.34 1.33
N LYS A 88 13.80 1.28 0.95
CA LYS A 88 13.18 -0.01 0.68
C LYS A 88 12.58 -0.63 1.94
N LEU A 89 13.26 -0.53 3.07
CA LEU A 89 12.75 -1.14 4.30
C LEU A 89 11.48 -0.45 4.78
N THR A 90 11.44 0.86 4.66
CA THR A 90 10.24 1.62 5.04
C THR A 90 9.08 1.27 4.12
N LEU A 91 9.34 1.18 2.82
CA LEU A 91 8.27 0.82 1.87
C LEU A 91 7.78 -0.60 2.14
N GLU A 92 8.67 -1.52 2.42
CA GLU A 92 8.29 -2.89 2.71
C GLU A 92 7.38 -2.96 3.93
N SER A 93 7.73 -2.23 4.99
CA SER A 93 6.92 -2.14 6.20
C SER A 93 5.54 -1.57 5.89
N ALA A 94 5.50 -0.50 5.10
CA ALA A 94 4.24 0.17 4.76
C ALA A 94 3.35 -0.73 3.91
N LEU A 95 3.94 -1.42 2.94
CA LEU A 95 3.17 -2.36 2.11
C LEU A 95 2.63 -3.50 2.94
N LYS A 96 3.42 -4.01 3.88
CA LYS A 96 2.98 -5.08 4.76
C LYS A 96 1.77 -4.62 5.58
N ALA A 97 1.83 -3.41 6.12
CA ALA A 97 0.73 -2.88 6.92
C ALA A 97 -0.55 -2.75 6.08
N ALA A 98 -0.42 -2.25 4.84
CA ALA A 98 -1.57 -2.13 3.95
C ALA A 98 -2.13 -3.51 3.59
N HIS A 99 -1.26 -4.46 3.34
CA HIS A 99 -1.67 -5.82 3.00
C HIS A 99 -2.42 -6.46 4.16
N GLU A 100 -1.96 -6.22 5.40
CA GLU A 100 -2.64 -6.79 6.58
C GLU A 100 -4.09 -6.31 6.66
N LEU A 101 -4.33 -5.03 6.33
CA LEU A 101 -5.69 -4.50 6.32
C LEU A 101 -6.55 -5.13 5.24
N ALA A 102 -5.94 -5.63 4.18
CA ALA A 102 -6.66 -6.19 3.05
C ALA A 102 -6.80 -7.70 3.10
N LYS A 103 -6.21 -8.35 4.08
CA LYS A 103 -6.30 -9.81 4.18
C LYS A 103 -7.73 -10.25 4.42
N PRO A 104 -8.13 -11.39 3.87
CA PRO A 104 -9.42 -11.96 4.22
C PRO A 104 -9.47 -12.29 5.71
N LEU A 105 -10.63 -12.13 6.30
CA LEU A 105 -10.79 -12.48 7.71
C LEU A 105 -10.60 -13.99 7.88
N PRO A 106 -9.95 -14.40 8.96
CA PRO A 106 -9.75 -15.83 9.19
C PRO A 106 -11.09 -16.50 9.46
N LYS A 107 -11.37 -17.54 8.73
CA LYS A 107 -12.64 -18.24 8.89
C LYS A 107 -12.72 -18.95 10.21
N LYS A 108 -11.63 -19.54 10.62
CA LYS A 108 -11.64 -20.33 11.83
C LYS A 108 -11.86 -19.50 13.07
N THR A 109 -11.64 -18.22 13.01
CA THR A 109 -11.85 -17.42 14.20
C THR A 109 -13.30 -17.36 14.59
N ARG A 110 -14.18 -17.65 13.69
CA ARG A 110 -15.58 -17.67 14.04
C ARG A 110 -16.14 -19.07 14.06
N ALA A 111 -15.37 -19.97 13.62
CA ALA A 111 -15.81 -21.32 13.66
C ALA A 111 -15.75 -21.86 15.06
N LYS A 112 -15.26 -21.54 15.74
CA LYS A 112 -15.02 -21.99 16.94
C LYS A 112 -15.92 -21.99 17.86
N LYS A 113 -16.15 -22.11 17.31
CA LYS A 113 -16.77 -22.20 17.79
C LYS A 113 -17.31 -22.50 18.05
#